data_1c4b35c3dbd82e4de651e44da1c4d270
#
_entry.id   1c4b35c3dbd82e4de651e44da1c4d270
#
_cell.length_a   1.000
_cell.length_b   1.000
_cell.length_c   1.000
_cell.angle_alpha   90.00
_cell.angle_beta   90.00
_cell.angle_gamma   90.00
#
_symmetry.space_group_name_H-M   'P 1'
#
loop_
_entity.id
_entity.type
_entity.pdbx_description
1 polymer ?
#
loop_
_entity_poly.entity_id
_entity_poly.type
_entity_poly.pdbx_seq_one_letter_code
_entity_poly.pdbx_strand_id
1 'polypeptide(L)'
;MKXAWADREENLRAVEACAAKVASDTDILVLPELFSTGFMQDVQVISALAEPINGETIXALKAXSRRXGFAIAGSFLCRVGEKFYXRCFFIEPSGEETYYDKRHLFSLSMEHEXFTXGDKLPPVIRYRGWNISLIVCYXLRFPVWCRXRRQXYDLMIVPANWPTSRGYAWKQLLIARGIENQSVIVGANRGGSDDFGDYDDLSFIVNGLGKIVSTPDPATGIIYADVDRDELAKIREKLPFGNDADDFSLECPAY
;
A
#
# COMPACT_ATOMS: atom_id res chain seq x y z
N MET A 1 -1.12 -12.87 -1.66
CA MET A 1 -1.41 -12.98 -3.10
C MET A 1 -0.12 -13.22 -3.87
N LYS A 2 -0.13 -14.21 -4.76
CA LYS A 2 0.98 -14.42 -5.69
C LYS A 2 0.70 -13.67 -6.99
N UNK A 3 1.48 -12.93 -7.56
CA UNK A 3 1.27 -12.22 -8.63
C UNK A 3 1.70 -13.01 -9.72
N ALA A 4 0.98 -13.23 -10.74
CA ALA A 4 1.35 -13.86 -12.02
C ALA A 4 2.16 -12.85 -12.83
N TRP A 5 3.37 -13.16 -13.12
CA TRP A 5 4.28 -12.19 -13.76
C TRP A 5 3.79 -11.83 -15.17
N ALA A 6 3.62 -10.54 -15.39
CA ALA A 6 3.21 -9.96 -16.69
C ALA A 6 1.83 -10.45 -17.17
N ASP A 7 0.98 -10.92 -16.27
CA ASP A 7 -0.33 -11.46 -16.64
C ASP A 7 -1.44 -10.72 -15.89
N ARG A 8 -1.81 -9.57 -16.46
CA ARG A 8 -2.85 -8.71 -15.86
C ARG A 8 -4.17 -9.45 -15.71
N GLU A 9 -4.56 -10.20 -16.72
CA GLU A 9 -5.84 -10.89 -16.71
C GLU A 9 -5.92 -11.90 -15.57
N GLU A 10 -4.87 -12.70 -15.40
CA GLU A 10 -4.82 -13.68 -14.33
C GLU A 10 -4.82 -13.00 -12.95
N ASN A 11 -4.07 -11.91 -12.82
CA ASN A 11 -4.02 -11.19 -11.55
C ASN A 11 -5.36 -10.55 -11.21
N LEU A 12 -6.08 -10.00 -12.20
CA LEU A 12 -7.40 -9.45 -11.96
C LEU A 12 -8.39 -10.56 -11.60
N ARG A 13 -8.30 -11.73 -12.23
CA ARG A 13 -9.12 -12.88 -11.83
C ARG A 13 -8.84 -13.29 -10.38
N ALA A 14 -7.59 -13.26 -9.97
CA ALA A 14 -7.21 -13.60 -8.59
C ALA A 14 -7.80 -12.59 -7.59
N VAL A 15 -7.81 -11.32 -7.94
CA VAL A 15 -8.42 -10.29 -7.08
C VAL A 15 -9.93 -10.50 -6.97
N GLU A 16 -10.60 -10.79 -8.09
CA GLU A 16 -12.04 -11.09 -8.08
C GLU A 16 -12.35 -12.28 -7.18
N ALA A 17 -11.56 -13.35 -7.29
CA ALA A 17 -11.76 -14.55 -6.48
C ALA A 17 -11.52 -14.25 -4.99
N CYS A 18 -10.50 -13.46 -4.69
CA CYS A 18 -10.22 -13.03 -3.32
C CYS A 18 -11.37 -12.18 -2.76
N ALA A 19 -11.82 -11.20 -3.53
CA ALA A 19 -12.88 -10.29 -3.11
C ALA A 19 -14.18 -11.06 -2.78
N ALA A 20 -14.44 -12.15 -3.51
CA ALA A 20 -15.63 -12.98 -3.27
C ALA A 20 -15.56 -13.70 -1.92
N LYS A 21 -14.35 -13.90 -1.37
CA LYS A 21 -14.15 -14.61 -0.11
C LYS A 21 -13.98 -13.67 1.09
N VAL A 22 -13.83 -12.38 0.83
CA VAL A 22 -13.61 -11.38 1.88
C VAL A 22 -14.88 -11.22 2.69
N ALA A 23 -14.74 -11.11 4.02
CA ALA A 23 -15.87 -10.93 4.92
C ALA A 23 -16.72 -9.72 4.51
N SER A 24 -18.04 -9.86 4.59
CA SER A 24 -18.97 -8.85 4.07
C SER A 24 -18.91 -7.52 4.83
N ASP A 25 -18.40 -7.53 6.06
CA ASP A 25 -18.27 -6.31 6.87
C ASP A 25 -16.90 -5.63 6.71
N THR A 26 -16.12 -6.06 5.74
CA THR A 26 -14.79 -5.47 5.48
C THR A 26 -14.95 -4.03 4.97
N ASP A 27 -14.08 -3.16 5.44
CA ASP A 27 -14.06 -1.76 5.01
C ASP A 27 -13.03 -1.48 3.92
N ILE A 28 -11.87 -2.15 3.98
CA ILE A 28 -10.78 -1.92 3.05
C ILE A 28 -10.10 -3.26 2.73
N LEU A 29 -9.90 -3.53 1.44
CA LEU A 29 -9.08 -4.64 0.96
C LEU A 29 -7.77 -4.06 0.42
N VAL A 30 -6.64 -4.55 0.91
CA VAL A 30 -5.33 -4.04 0.48
C VAL A 30 -4.59 -5.11 -0.33
N LEU A 31 -4.19 -4.73 -1.53
CA LEU A 31 -3.45 -5.58 -2.48
C LEU A 31 -1.96 -5.20 -2.46
N PRO A 32 -1.07 -6.11 -2.88
CA PRO A 32 0.36 -5.80 -2.92
C PRO A 32 0.75 -4.77 -3.98
N GLU A 33 2.03 -4.41 -3.98
CA GLU A 33 2.63 -3.51 -4.97
C GLU A 33 2.63 -4.16 -6.35
N LEU A 34 2.30 -3.37 -7.37
CA LEU A 34 2.28 -3.81 -8.77
C LEU A 34 1.52 -5.13 -8.91
N PHE A 35 0.37 -5.20 -8.26
CA PHE A 35 -0.35 -6.48 -8.15
C PHE A 35 -0.78 -7.05 -9.49
N SER A 36 -1.00 -6.20 -10.48
CA SER A 36 -1.54 -6.63 -11.76
C SER A 36 -0.47 -7.13 -12.74
N THR A 37 0.80 -6.79 -12.49
CA THR A 37 1.88 -7.16 -13.42
C THR A 37 3.04 -7.90 -12.77
N GLY A 38 3.27 -7.67 -11.46
CA GLY A 38 4.48 -8.12 -10.80
C GLY A 38 5.60 -7.09 -10.96
N PHE A 39 6.73 -7.37 -10.33
CA PHE A 39 7.88 -6.48 -10.32
C PHE A 39 8.60 -6.55 -11.69
N MET A 40 8.78 -5.41 -12.31
CA MET A 40 9.27 -5.30 -13.70
C MET A 40 10.60 -4.57 -13.75
N GLN A 41 11.55 -5.09 -14.55
CA GLN A 41 12.83 -4.43 -14.76
C GLN A 41 13.23 -4.34 -16.25
N ASP A 42 12.31 -4.61 -17.14
CA ASP A 42 12.55 -4.54 -18.59
C ASP A 42 11.67 -3.43 -19.15
N VAL A 43 12.29 -2.40 -19.73
CA VAL A 43 11.57 -1.24 -20.23
C VAL A 43 10.56 -1.59 -21.34
N GLN A 44 10.87 -2.61 -22.14
CA GLN A 44 9.94 -3.02 -23.20
C GLN A 44 8.69 -3.68 -22.62
N VAL A 45 8.87 -4.51 -21.60
CA VAL A 45 7.74 -5.13 -20.91
C VAL A 45 6.93 -4.08 -20.16
N ILE A 46 7.59 -3.16 -19.47
CA ILE A 46 6.94 -2.05 -18.79
C ILE A 46 6.09 -1.25 -19.77
N SER A 47 6.68 -0.87 -20.91
CA SER A 47 6.00 -0.08 -21.93
C SER A 47 4.77 -0.81 -22.50
N ALA A 48 4.88 -2.13 -22.66
CA ALA A 48 3.78 -2.93 -23.22
C ALA A 48 2.64 -3.09 -22.23
N LEU A 49 2.93 -3.16 -20.93
CA LEU A 49 1.93 -3.47 -19.90
C LEU A 49 1.39 -2.26 -19.16
N ALA A 50 2.09 -1.14 -19.20
CA ALA A 50 1.67 0.04 -18.45
C ALA A 50 0.33 0.57 -18.97
N GLU A 51 -0.52 0.98 -18.05
CA GLU A 51 -1.86 1.42 -18.36
C GLU A 51 -2.07 2.88 -18.01
N PRO A 52 -2.89 3.61 -18.74
CA PRO A 52 -3.34 4.91 -18.25
C PRO A 52 -4.26 4.72 -17.05
N ILE A 53 -4.54 5.83 -16.37
CA ILE A 53 -5.35 5.81 -15.15
C ILE A 53 -6.77 5.29 -15.40
N ASN A 54 -7.26 5.40 -16.63
CA ASN A 54 -8.59 4.91 -16.99
C ASN A 54 -8.53 3.58 -17.75
N GLY A 55 -7.46 2.82 -17.50
CA GLY A 55 -7.28 1.52 -18.16
C GLY A 55 -8.06 0.39 -17.50
N GLU A 56 -7.78 -0.80 -17.96
CA GLU A 56 -8.48 -2.02 -17.57
C GLU A 56 -8.41 -2.29 -16.08
N THR A 57 -7.23 -2.11 -15.48
CA THR A 57 -7.05 -2.42 -14.07
C THR A 57 -7.92 -1.53 -13.18
N ILE A 58 -7.85 -0.25 -13.36
CA ILE A 58 -8.66 0.68 -12.55
C ILE A 58 -10.16 0.52 -12.83
N UNK A 59 -10.52 0.25 -13.83
CA UNK A 59 -11.78 -0.01 -14.20
C UNK A 59 -12.32 -1.16 -13.55
N ALA A 60 -11.59 -2.19 -13.56
CA ALA A 60 -12.03 -3.40 -12.89
C ALA A 60 -12.14 -3.19 -11.38
N LEU A 61 -11.17 -2.51 -10.79
CA LEU A 61 -11.17 -2.25 -9.35
C LEU A 61 -12.32 -1.33 -8.93
N LYS A 62 -12.68 -0.37 -9.74
CA LYS A 62 -13.84 0.49 -9.45
C LYS A 62 -15.12 -0.34 -9.40
N ALA A 63 -15.31 -1.24 -10.35
CA ALA A 63 -16.43 -2.17 -10.34
C ALA A 63 -16.40 -3.09 -9.11
N UNK A 64 -15.22 -3.50 -8.69
CA UNK A 64 -15.07 -4.28 -7.65
C UNK A 64 -15.44 -3.64 -6.46
N SER A 65 -14.98 -2.50 -6.24
CA SER A 65 -15.25 -1.71 -5.04
C SER A 65 -16.72 -1.38 -4.90
N ARG A 66 -17.34 -0.94 -5.95
CA ARG A 66 -18.77 -0.63 -5.94
C ARG A 66 -19.60 -1.86 -5.58
N ARG A 67 -19.31 -2.97 -6.15
CA ARG A 67 -20.04 -4.22 -5.91
C ARG A 67 -19.78 -4.80 -4.52
N UNK A 68 -18.51 -4.75 -4.13
CA UNK A 68 -18.14 -5.21 -2.99
C UNK A 68 -18.44 -4.36 -1.91
N GLY A 69 -18.67 -3.17 -1.96
CA GLY A 69 -18.97 -2.21 -0.94
C GLY A 69 -17.85 -1.89 0.03
N PHE A 70 -16.62 -2.18 -0.36
CA PHE A 70 -15.43 -1.78 0.42
C PHE A 70 -14.41 -1.10 -0.50
N ALA A 71 -13.55 -0.28 0.11
CA ALA A 71 -12.47 0.35 -0.64
C ALA A 71 -11.40 -0.67 -1.00
N ILE A 72 -10.68 -0.42 -2.08
CA ILE A 72 -9.57 -1.27 -2.52
C ILE A 72 -8.33 -0.39 -2.67
N ALA A 73 -7.23 -0.81 -2.06
CA ALA A 73 -5.95 -0.12 -2.15
C ALA A 73 -4.87 -1.09 -2.65
N GLY A 74 -3.83 -0.54 -3.23
CA GLY A 74 -2.71 -1.33 -3.77
C GLY A 74 -1.88 -0.44 -4.67
N SER A 75 -1.07 -1.05 -5.55
CA SER A 75 -0.41 -0.24 -6.57
C SER A 75 -0.36 -0.99 -7.90
N PHE A 76 -0.25 -0.22 -8.96
CA PHE A 76 -0.24 -0.75 -10.31
C PHE A 76 0.74 0.02 -11.18
N LEU A 77 1.01 -0.53 -12.36
CA LEU A 77 1.94 0.03 -13.33
C LEU A 77 1.18 1.04 -14.20
N CYS A 78 1.43 2.32 -13.95
CA CYS A 78 0.70 3.40 -14.61
C CYS A 78 1.56 4.14 -15.63
N ARG A 79 0.96 4.51 -16.75
CA ARG A 79 1.62 5.31 -17.78
C ARG A 79 0.96 6.68 -17.84
N VAL A 80 1.80 7.72 -17.81
CA VAL A 80 1.36 9.10 -18.02
C VAL A 80 2.28 9.70 -19.09
N GLY A 81 1.76 9.87 -20.29
CA GLY A 81 2.58 10.28 -21.42
C GLY A 81 3.65 9.22 -21.69
N GLU A 82 4.91 9.63 -21.64
CA GLU A 82 6.03 8.72 -21.86
C GLU A 82 6.67 8.24 -20.54
N LYS A 83 6.06 8.59 -19.40
CA LYS A 83 6.60 8.25 -18.08
C LYS A 83 5.82 7.10 -17.44
N PHE A 84 6.50 6.33 -16.61
CA PHE A 84 5.94 5.17 -15.91
C PHE A 84 6.08 5.35 -14.41
N TYR A 85 4.99 4.98 -13.70
CA TYR A 85 4.92 5.18 -12.27
C TYR A 85 4.43 3.92 -11.54
N UNK A 86 4.83 3.55 -10.39
CA UNK A 86 4.35 2.77 -9.63
C UNK A 86 3.41 3.49 -9.01
N ARG A 87 2.19 3.45 -9.27
CA ARG A 87 1.12 4.31 -8.74
C ARG A 87 0.28 3.58 -7.72
N CYS A 88 0.31 4.06 -6.49
CA CYS A 88 -0.56 3.57 -5.42
C CYS A 88 -1.96 4.16 -5.62
N PHE A 89 -2.99 3.36 -5.32
CA PHE A 89 -4.38 3.79 -5.47
C PHE A 89 -5.17 3.50 -4.21
N PHE A 90 -6.21 4.31 -3.98
CA PHE A 90 -7.26 4.05 -3.00
C PHE A 90 -8.57 4.35 -3.70
N ILE A 91 -9.36 3.31 -3.93
CA ILE A 91 -10.60 3.39 -4.72
C ILE A 91 -11.76 3.07 -3.81
N GLU A 92 -12.72 4.00 -3.72
CA GLU A 92 -13.85 3.92 -2.82
C GLU A 92 -15.11 3.38 -3.50
N PRO A 93 -16.02 2.75 -2.76
CA PRO A 93 -17.30 2.32 -3.34
C PRO A 93 -18.10 3.44 -3.99
N SER A 94 -17.89 4.69 -3.55
CA SER A 94 -18.54 5.87 -4.14
C SER A 94 -18.02 6.16 -5.55
N GLY A 95 -16.90 5.58 -5.92
CA GLY A 95 -16.22 5.87 -7.17
C GLY A 95 -15.08 6.88 -7.03
N GLU A 96 -14.90 7.46 -5.84
CA GLU A 96 -13.77 8.35 -5.61
C GLU A 96 -12.45 7.59 -5.70
N GLU A 97 -11.46 8.22 -6.30
CA GLU A 97 -10.13 7.65 -6.54
C GLU A 97 -9.07 8.61 -6.01
N THR A 98 -8.11 8.08 -5.27
CA THR A 98 -6.96 8.85 -4.81
C THR A 98 -5.69 8.09 -5.18
N TYR A 99 -4.66 8.81 -5.59
CA TYR A 99 -3.43 8.22 -6.10
C TYR A 99 -2.21 8.84 -5.45
N TYR A 100 -1.14 8.03 -5.40
CA TYR A 100 0.15 8.47 -4.88
C TYR A 100 1.24 7.75 -5.66
N ASP A 101 2.12 8.50 -6.31
CA ASP A 101 3.21 7.93 -7.06
C ASP A 101 4.39 7.64 -6.14
N LYS A 102 4.92 6.43 -6.22
CA LYS A 102 6.04 5.98 -5.41
C LYS A 102 7.18 6.99 -5.47
N ARG A 103 7.53 7.55 -4.31
CA ARG A 103 8.55 8.58 -4.20
C ARG A 103 9.96 8.01 -4.25
N HIS A 104 10.19 6.92 -3.51
CA HIS A 104 11.52 6.32 -3.38
C HIS A 104 11.60 5.07 -4.23
N LEU A 105 12.27 5.17 -5.36
CA LEU A 105 12.46 4.04 -6.26
C LEU A 105 13.65 3.22 -5.78
N PHE A 106 13.54 1.90 -5.90
CA PHE A 106 14.53 0.99 -5.35
C PHE A 106 15.82 1.03 -6.19
N SER A 107 16.86 1.67 -5.64
CA SER A 107 18.08 1.95 -6.39
C SER A 107 18.96 0.72 -6.63
N LEU A 108 18.73 -0.37 -5.88
CA LEU A 108 19.48 -1.60 -6.09
C LEU A 108 18.91 -2.43 -7.25
N SER A 109 17.87 -1.93 -7.91
CA SER A 109 17.27 -2.56 -9.07
C SER A 109 17.23 -1.56 -10.22
N MET A 110 16.64 -1.97 -11.34
CA MET A 110 16.45 -1.06 -12.49
C MET A 110 15.25 -0.14 -12.29
N GLU A 111 14.56 -0.22 -11.17
CA GLU A 111 13.36 0.58 -10.91
C GLU A 111 13.63 2.08 -11.06
N HIS A 112 14.75 2.54 -10.53
CA HIS A 112 15.13 3.97 -10.60
C HIS A 112 15.42 4.44 -12.02
N GLU A 113 15.64 3.57 -12.94
CA GLU A 113 15.84 3.91 -14.35
C GLU A 113 14.56 3.82 -15.18
N UNK A 114 13.69 3.01 -14.74
CA UNK A 114 12.54 2.78 -15.47
C UNK A 114 11.39 3.58 -15.10
N PHE A 115 11.35 3.78 -13.93
CA PHE A 115 10.20 4.49 -13.40
C PHE A 115 10.56 5.94 -13.10
N THR A 116 9.49 6.76 -12.95
CA THR A 116 9.64 8.15 -12.54
C THR A 116 9.25 8.32 -11.08
N UNK A 117 9.87 8.95 -10.31
CA UNK A 117 9.66 9.17 -9.00
C UNK A 117 8.51 10.04 -8.90
N GLY A 118 7.82 9.87 -7.85
CA GLY A 118 6.73 10.75 -7.48
C GLY A 118 7.21 12.08 -6.95
N ASP A 119 6.46 13.10 -7.24
CA ASP A 119 6.86 14.46 -6.86
C ASP A 119 5.92 15.11 -5.85
N LYS A 120 5.07 14.30 -5.20
CA LYS A 120 4.08 14.80 -4.23
C LYS A 120 4.22 14.09 -2.90
N LEU A 121 3.83 14.78 -1.83
CA LEU A 121 3.75 14.17 -0.51
C LEU A 121 2.62 13.14 -0.48
N PRO A 122 2.71 12.15 0.44
CA PRO A 122 1.63 11.19 0.58
C PRO A 122 0.30 11.90 0.87
N PRO A 123 -0.80 11.45 0.28
CA PRO A 123 -2.11 12.08 0.50
C PRO A 123 -2.66 11.73 1.87
N VAL A 124 -3.67 12.49 2.30
CA VAL A 124 -4.50 12.10 3.44
C VAL A 124 -5.94 12.00 2.93
N ILE A 125 -6.50 10.80 3.04
CA ILE A 125 -7.83 10.46 2.51
C ILE A 125 -8.79 10.30 3.68
N ARG A 126 -9.94 10.97 3.62
CA ARG A 126 -10.96 10.80 4.64
C ARG A 126 -11.93 9.70 4.19
N TYR A 127 -11.98 8.59 4.94
CA TYR A 127 -12.80 7.45 4.58
C TYR A 127 -13.36 6.79 5.84
N ARG A 128 -14.68 6.77 5.97
CA ARG A 128 -15.41 6.12 7.07
C ARG A 128 -14.86 6.48 8.45
N GLY A 129 -14.56 7.77 8.64
CA GLY A 129 -14.13 8.28 9.93
C GLY A 129 -12.63 8.17 10.20
N TRP A 130 -11.85 7.67 9.25
CA TRP A 130 -10.41 7.53 9.35
C TRP A 130 -9.70 8.49 8.41
N ASN A 131 -8.54 8.98 8.82
CA ASN A 131 -7.64 9.71 7.93
C ASN A 131 -6.55 8.73 7.49
N ILE A 132 -6.49 8.45 6.20
CA ILE A 132 -5.69 7.36 5.64
C ILE A 132 -4.61 7.92 4.72
N SER A 133 -3.36 7.46 4.92
CA SER A 133 -2.26 7.84 4.04
C SER A 133 -1.73 6.63 3.30
N LEU A 134 -1.05 6.88 2.19
CA LEU A 134 -0.51 5.85 1.31
C LEU A 134 1.00 6.04 1.14
N ILE A 135 1.76 4.95 1.25
CA ILE A 135 3.15 4.90 0.78
C ILE A 135 3.34 3.57 0.04
N VAL A 136 4.46 3.39 -0.62
CA VAL A 136 4.70 2.16 -1.38
C VAL A 136 6.05 1.59 -1.02
N CYS A 137 6.05 0.38 -0.49
CA CYS A 137 7.20 -0.53 -0.32
C CYS A 137 8.44 0.17 0.24
N TYR A 138 9.39 0.46 -0.60
CA TYR A 138 10.67 1.06 -0.23
C TYR A 138 10.55 2.37 0.59
N UNK A 139 9.43 3.09 0.47
CA UNK A 139 9.17 4.10 1.08
C UNK A 139 9.19 3.95 2.41
N LEU A 140 8.90 2.75 2.96
CA LEU A 140 8.87 2.39 4.39
C LEU A 140 10.21 2.59 5.10
N ARG A 141 11.30 2.55 4.37
CA ARG A 141 12.64 2.73 4.94
C ARG A 141 12.99 4.19 5.24
N PHE A 142 12.12 5.12 4.89
CA PHE A 142 12.42 6.56 5.01
C PHE A 142 11.48 7.20 6.04
N PRO A 143 11.89 7.23 7.33
CA PRO A 143 10.98 7.62 8.41
C PRO A 143 10.48 9.05 8.31
N VAL A 144 11.30 9.98 7.82
CA VAL A 144 10.87 11.37 7.68
C VAL A 144 9.69 11.49 6.71
N TRP A 145 9.72 10.69 5.63
CA TRP A 145 8.66 10.70 4.62
C TRP A 145 7.37 10.09 5.17
N CYS A 146 7.49 9.15 6.10
CA CYS A 146 6.35 8.45 6.69
C CYS A 146 5.76 9.18 7.88
N ARG A 147 6.41 10.24 8.35
CA ARG A 147 6.09 10.85 9.63
C ARG A 147 4.74 11.57 9.62
N UNK A 148 3.83 11.34 10.45
CA UNK A 148 2.77 11.86 10.58
C UNK A 148 2.99 13.00 11.11
N ARG A 149 2.92 14.05 10.55
CA ARG A 149 3.09 15.41 11.02
C ARG A 149 1.73 15.99 11.37
N ARG A 150 1.66 16.61 12.54
CA ARG A 150 0.41 17.21 13.02
C ARG A 150 -0.73 16.20 13.00
N GLN A 151 -0.42 14.96 13.24
CA GLN A 151 -1.38 13.86 13.23
C GLN A 151 -2.30 13.85 11.98
N UNK A 152 -1.70 13.89 10.94
CA UNK A 152 -2.36 13.92 9.78
C UNK A 152 -3.08 12.73 9.44
N TYR A 153 -2.55 11.65 9.76
CA TYR A 153 -3.22 10.41 9.43
C TYR A 153 -3.41 9.53 10.67
N ASP A 154 -4.35 8.61 10.56
CA ASP A 154 -4.64 7.61 11.59
C ASP A 154 -4.19 6.22 11.16
N LEU A 155 -4.14 5.99 9.86
CA LEU A 155 -3.84 4.69 9.27
C LEU A 155 -3.03 4.89 8.00
N MET A 156 -1.96 4.11 7.86
CA MET A 156 -1.11 4.18 6.67
C MET A 156 -1.09 2.83 5.98
N ILE A 157 -1.31 2.83 4.68
CA ILE A 157 -1.33 1.63 3.85
C ILE A 157 -0.01 1.53 3.08
N VAL A 158 0.59 0.33 3.10
CA VAL A 158 1.90 0.07 2.49
C VAL A 158 1.82 -1.18 1.62
N PRO A 159 1.45 -1.04 0.35
CA PRO A 159 1.60 -2.18 -0.59
C PRO A 159 3.07 -2.45 -0.87
N ALA A 160 3.44 -3.72 -0.98
CA ALA A 160 4.85 -4.06 -1.14
C ALA A 160 5.08 -5.33 -1.96
N ASN A 161 6.25 -5.38 -2.58
CA ASN A 161 6.91 -6.59 -3.07
C ASN A 161 8.24 -6.66 -2.32
N TRP A 162 8.21 -7.14 -1.10
CA TRP A 162 9.36 -7.11 -0.18
C TRP A 162 9.88 -8.53 -0.02
N PRO A 163 11.09 -8.80 -0.47
CA PRO A 163 11.58 -10.18 -0.51
C PRO A 163 11.83 -10.77 0.88
N THR A 164 11.69 -12.08 0.95
CA THR A 164 11.89 -12.86 2.18
C THR A 164 13.27 -12.58 2.80
N SER A 165 14.29 -12.41 1.96
CA SER A 165 15.65 -12.17 2.43
C SER A 165 15.77 -10.90 3.28
N ARG A 166 14.82 -9.99 3.19
CA ARG A 166 14.80 -8.77 4.00
C ARG A 166 13.54 -8.68 4.87
N GLY A 167 12.93 -9.82 5.15
CA GLY A 167 11.67 -9.90 5.90
C GLY A 167 11.74 -9.35 7.31
N TYR A 168 12.89 -9.49 7.97
CA TYR A 168 13.06 -8.92 9.31
C TYR A 168 12.85 -7.41 9.27
N ALA A 169 13.51 -6.73 8.33
CA ALA A 169 13.36 -5.27 8.21
C ALA A 169 11.92 -4.86 7.90
N TRP A 170 11.24 -5.61 7.03
CA TRP A 170 9.84 -5.36 6.71
C TRP A 170 8.98 -5.32 7.97
N LYS A 171 9.08 -6.36 8.78
CA LYS A 171 8.29 -6.47 10.00
C LYS A 171 8.64 -5.36 10.99
N GLN A 172 9.94 -5.15 11.24
CA GLN A 172 10.38 -4.18 12.23
C GLN A 172 10.01 -2.76 11.83
N LEU A 173 10.11 -2.44 10.53
CA LEU A 173 9.78 -1.09 10.08
C LEU A 173 8.29 -0.81 10.16
N LEU A 174 7.43 -1.79 9.88
CA LEU A 174 6.00 -1.62 10.07
C LEU A 174 5.68 -1.33 11.53
N ILE A 175 6.29 -2.08 12.45
CA ILE A 175 6.13 -1.89 13.89
C ILE A 175 6.60 -0.49 14.30
N ALA A 176 7.79 -0.10 13.83
CA ALA A 176 8.37 1.21 14.17
C ALA A 176 7.48 2.35 13.71
N ARG A 177 6.92 2.24 12.50
CA ARG A 177 6.04 3.30 11.99
C ARG A 177 4.78 3.41 12.84
N GLY A 178 4.24 2.28 13.30
CA GLY A 178 3.08 2.29 14.20
C GLY A 178 3.40 2.96 15.52
N ILE A 179 4.56 2.66 16.11
CA ILE A 179 4.99 3.22 17.39
C ILE A 179 5.22 4.72 17.25
N GLU A 180 6.06 5.13 16.32
CA GLU A 180 6.51 6.53 16.25
C GLU A 180 5.41 7.48 15.80
N ASN A 181 4.42 6.98 15.04
CA ASN A 181 3.33 7.81 14.53
C ASN A 181 2.03 7.59 15.30
N GLN A 182 2.03 6.67 16.25
CA GLN A 182 0.83 6.30 17.01
C GLN A 182 -0.36 6.13 16.06
N SER A 183 -0.16 5.29 15.04
CA SER A 183 -1.12 5.09 13.95
C SER A 183 -1.18 3.61 13.60
N VAL A 184 -2.27 3.21 12.96
CA VAL A 184 -2.40 1.86 12.42
C VAL A 184 -1.60 1.78 11.12
N ILE A 185 -0.82 0.71 10.95
CA ILE A 185 -0.05 0.50 9.72
C ILE A 185 -0.49 -0.81 9.09
N VAL A 186 -0.85 -0.76 7.81
CA VAL A 186 -1.31 -1.93 7.07
C VAL A 186 -0.28 -2.25 5.99
N GLY A 187 0.51 -3.29 6.20
CA GLY A 187 1.51 -3.72 5.24
C GLY A 187 1.01 -4.94 4.47
N ALA A 188 0.84 -4.80 3.16
CA ALA A 188 0.37 -5.89 2.30
C ALA A 188 1.49 -6.32 1.37
N ASN A 189 2.05 -7.50 1.62
CA ASN A 189 3.14 -8.06 0.82
C ASN A 189 2.62 -9.17 -0.08
N ARG A 190 3.35 -9.44 -1.13
CA ARG A 190 3.02 -10.55 -2.03
C ARG A 190 3.63 -11.85 -1.54
N GLY A 191 3.14 -12.97 -2.07
CA GLY A 191 3.77 -14.28 -1.93
C GLY A 191 4.32 -14.76 -3.26
N GLY A 192 4.82 -15.98 -3.28
CA GLY A 192 5.36 -16.59 -4.47
C GLY A 192 6.82 -16.26 -4.71
N SER A 193 7.24 -16.32 -5.95
CA SER A 193 8.61 -16.01 -6.35
C SER A 193 8.65 -15.44 -7.75
N ASP A 194 9.75 -14.79 -8.07
CA ASP A 194 10.02 -14.30 -9.43
C ASP A 194 11.54 -14.32 -9.64
N ASP A 195 12.01 -13.72 -10.72
CA ASP A 195 13.45 -13.70 -11.04
C ASP A 195 14.29 -12.94 -10.01
N PHE A 196 13.65 -12.17 -9.13
CA PHE A 196 14.34 -11.30 -8.18
C PHE A 196 14.32 -11.87 -6.76
N GLY A 197 13.62 -12.96 -6.51
CA GLY A 197 13.65 -13.62 -5.22
C GLY A 197 12.34 -14.27 -4.83
N ASP A 198 12.33 -14.69 -3.58
CA ASP A 198 11.18 -15.33 -2.96
C ASP A 198 10.46 -14.34 -2.05
N TYR A 199 9.14 -14.50 -1.96
CA TYR A 199 8.27 -13.67 -1.12
C TYR A 199 7.43 -14.60 -0.25
N ASP A 200 7.44 -14.37 1.04
CA ASP A 200 6.80 -15.29 2.00
C ASP A 200 5.37 -14.91 2.37
N ASP A 201 4.80 -13.93 1.66
CA ASP A 201 3.40 -13.53 1.85
C ASP A 201 3.11 -13.02 3.27
N LEU A 202 4.12 -12.46 3.93
CA LEU A 202 3.95 -11.95 5.29
C LEU A 202 3.43 -10.52 5.27
N SER A 203 2.14 -10.41 5.53
CA SER A 203 1.46 -9.13 5.65
C SER A 203 1.07 -8.92 7.11
N PHE A 204 1.10 -7.68 7.56
CA PHE A 204 0.85 -7.36 8.97
C PHE A 204 -0.02 -6.12 9.08
N ILE A 205 -0.88 -6.11 10.11
CA ILE A 205 -1.58 -4.90 10.54
C ILE A 205 -1.11 -4.62 11.97
N VAL A 206 -0.59 -3.41 12.18
CA VAL A 206 0.05 -3.01 13.43
C VAL A 206 -0.79 -1.87 14.02
N ASN A 207 -1.03 -1.90 15.33
CA ASN A 207 -1.80 -0.83 15.98
C ASN A 207 -0.90 0.31 16.44
N GLY A 208 -1.51 1.33 17.03
CA GLY A 208 -0.79 2.54 17.47
C GLY A 208 0.20 2.34 18.61
N LEU A 209 0.26 1.14 19.17
CA LEU A 209 1.26 0.78 20.17
C LEU A 209 2.37 -0.11 19.59
N GLY A 210 2.31 -0.38 18.31
CA GLY A 210 3.28 -1.24 17.65
C GLY A 210 3.01 -2.72 17.74
N LYS A 211 1.81 -3.09 18.21
CA LYS A 211 1.44 -4.51 18.31
C LYS A 211 0.87 -4.99 17.00
N ILE A 212 1.26 -6.18 16.60
CA ILE A 212 0.66 -6.85 15.44
C ILE A 212 -0.70 -7.37 15.89
N VAL A 213 -1.76 -6.86 15.26
CA VAL A 213 -3.14 -7.21 15.62
C VAL A 213 -3.84 -8.02 14.55
N SER A 214 -3.14 -8.29 13.45
CA SER A 214 -3.71 -9.04 12.33
C SER A 214 -3.65 -10.54 12.57
N THR A 215 -4.66 -11.25 12.09
CA THR A 215 -4.69 -12.71 12.11
C THR A 215 -5.12 -13.23 10.75
N PRO A 216 -4.52 -14.35 10.29
CA PRO A 216 -4.95 -14.96 9.04
C PRO A 216 -6.22 -15.78 9.26
N ASP A 217 -7.09 -15.76 8.26
CA ASP A 217 -8.19 -16.71 8.18
C ASP A 217 -7.61 -18.04 7.67
N PRO A 218 -7.67 -19.12 8.47
CA PRO A 218 -7.04 -20.38 8.03
C PRO A 218 -7.63 -20.95 6.74
N ALA A 219 -8.90 -20.65 6.45
CA ALA A 219 -9.57 -21.21 5.27
C ALA A 219 -9.13 -20.53 3.99
N THR A 220 -8.85 -19.22 4.02
CA THR A 220 -8.57 -18.43 2.81
C THR A 220 -7.17 -17.88 2.76
N GLY A 221 -6.49 -17.78 3.91
CA GLY A 221 -5.20 -17.11 4.01
C GLY A 221 -5.28 -15.59 3.99
N ILE A 222 -6.48 -15.04 3.92
CA ILE A 222 -6.67 -13.59 3.97
C ILE A 222 -6.39 -13.10 5.40
N ILE A 223 -5.65 -12.02 5.52
CA ILE A 223 -5.25 -11.49 6.82
C ILE A 223 -6.15 -10.33 7.18
N TYR A 224 -6.71 -10.37 8.39
CA TYR A 224 -7.71 -9.40 8.87
C TYR A 224 -7.30 -8.76 10.18
N ALA A 225 -7.77 -7.55 10.40
CA ALA A 225 -7.83 -6.96 11.72
C ALA A 225 -9.04 -6.04 11.79
N ASP A 226 -9.64 -5.99 12.96
CA ASP A 226 -10.64 -4.98 13.29
C ASP A 226 -9.93 -3.91 14.09
N VAL A 227 -9.91 -2.69 13.59
CA VAL A 227 -9.25 -1.57 14.27
C VAL A 227 -10.30 -0.54 14.66
N ASP A 228 -10.13 0.04 15.84
CA ASP A 228 -11.11 0.92 16.45
C ASP A 228 -10.53 2.34 16.53
N ARG A 229 -11.18 3.27 15.86
CA ARG A 229 -10.74 4.68 15.82
C ARG A 229 -10.78 5.29 17.24
N ASP A 230 -11.77 4.92 18.05
CA ASP A 230 -11.86 5.43 19.41
C ASP A 230 -10.72 4.91 20.28
N GLU A 231 -10.32 3.66 20.08
CA GLU A 231 -9.19 3.07 20.82
C GLU A 231 -7.90 3.83 20.46
N LEU A 232 -7.71 4.14 19.20
CA LEU A 232 -6.54 4.92 18.77
C LEU A 232 -6.55 6.31 19.40
N ALA A 233 -7.72 6.96 19.43
CA ALA A 233 -7.85 8.27 20.06
C ALA A 233 -7.50 8.22 21.54
N LYS A 234 -7.90 7.15 22.24
CA LYS A 234 -7.59 6.96 23.66
C LYS A 234 -6.09 6.77 23.89
N ILE A 235 -5.43 6.03 22.99
CA ILE A 235 -3.97 5.85 23.07
C ILE A 235 -3.28 7.21 22.98
N ARG A 236 -3.68 8.03 22.02
CA ARG A 236 -3.08 9.35 21.79
C ARG A 236 -3.37 10.32 22.93
N GLU A 237 -4.56 10.21 23.53
CA GLU A 237 -4.93 11.05 24.68
C GLU A 237 -4.12 10.68 25.92
N LYS A 238 -3.99 9.39 26.17
CA LYS A 238 -3.29 8.88 27.33
C LYS A 238 -1.76 9.08 27.21
N LEU A 239 -1.25 8.97 25.99
CA LEU A 239 0.17 9.10 25.69
C LEU A 239 0.34 10.19 24.62
N PRO A 240 0.24 11.47 24.99
CA PRO A 240 0.19 12.55 23.99
C PRO A 240 1.57 12.92 23.46
N PHE A 241 2.31 11.94 22.95
CA PHE A 241 3.69 12.12 22.46
C PHE A 241 3.75 13.10 21.28
N GLY A 242 2.67 13.20 20.50
CA GLY A 242 2.61 14.12 19.39
C GLY A 242 2.76 15.58 19.80
N ASN A 243 2.40 15.92 21.05
CA ASN A 243 2.55 17.28 21.56
C ASN A 243 4.03 17.69 21.70
N ASP A 244 4.91 16.72 21.81
CA ASP A 244 6.35 16.97 21.99
C ASP A 244 7.11 16.94 20.67
N ALA A 245 6.44 16.60 19.58
CA ALA A 245 7.09 16.43 18.28
C ALA A 245 7.52 17.79 17.71
N ASP A 246 8.68 17.80 17.09
CA ASP A 246 9.13 18.97 16.35
C ASP A 246 8.33 19.11 15.05
N ASP A 247 8.11 20.35 14.64
CA ASP A 247 7.48 20.63 13.36
C ASP A 247 8.56 20.79 12.29
N PHE A 248 8.24 20.40 11.07
CA PHE A 248 9.18 20.48 9.94
C PHE A 248 8.41 20.41 8.63
N SER A 249 9.07 20.78 7.55
CA SER A 249 8.51 20.67 6.23
C SER A 249 9.38 19.77 5.36
N LEU A 250 8.76 19.14 4.37
CA LEU A 250 9.45 18.31 3.39
C LEU A 250 9.44 19.01 2.03
N GLU A 251 10.56 18.99 1.37
CA GLU A 251 10.66 19.49 0.01
C GLU A 251 10.51 18.34 -0.97
N CYS A 252 9.77 18.59 -2.04
CA CYS A 252 9.60 17.63 -3.13
C CYS A 252 10.19 18.27 -4.39
N PRO A 253 11.49 18.13 -4.58
CA PRO A 253 12.08 18.74 -5.78
C PRO A 253 11.54 18.09 -7.04
N ALA A 254 11.33 18.89 -8.06
CA ALA A 254 10.95 18.39 -9.38
C ALA A 254 12.17 17.69 -10.00
N TYR A 255 11.91 16.63 -10.76
CA TYR A 255 12.94 15.90 -11.48
C TYR A 255 12.83 16.14 -12.95
#